data_1d6661c7dec880b73d280c2ca3c20f86
#
_entry.id   1d6661c7dec880b73d280c2ca3c20f86
#
_cell.length_a   1.000
_cell.length_b   1.000
_cell.length_c   1.000
_cell.angle_alpha   90.00
_cell.angle_beta   90.00
_cell.angle_gamma   90.00
#
_symmetry.space_group_name_H-M   'P 1'
#
loop_
_entity.id
_entity.type
_entity.pdbx_description
1 polymer ?
#
loop_
_entity_poly.entity_id
_entity_poly.type
_entity_poly.pdbx_seq_one_letter_code
_entity_poly.pdbx_strand_id
1 'polypeptide(L)'
;MVIPTHCRPLILLSTVLTLAGCQLAPNQAKPSAPVEVYAEHWLNGQDASAQQKQGLTAYLALDEAFMSIASRLHLIREAKHSLDVQYYIWGDDFIGHMMLHELLNAADRGVKVRLLIDDQNGTALDETFKKLAAHPNFEIKLFNPYKYRHLRVIDYAFRFNHINHRMHNKLIIADGAIAVTGGRNISSEYFDASEKFQFTDLDILFYGQAVEHANSVFLNFWNDDLSYTIPQLVGRGTKEELAKLKQHYEADALDKNVIEQKIDLARIQVDSELTKHPVNWAKAHFIADSPNKIRGEAKPDEIIVKQMFDLMGKPEKHMELVSAYFVPTTAGAEYLSNLAKNGTRVRVLTNSLLANDVAIVHAFYKKYRRGLLENGVKLYEFKPYIEREKYTWYEVATGHVIPAKGRSSSRLHAKFFDIDGKVFVGSFNFDPRSAPVSYTYLRAHE
;
A
#
# COMPACT_ATOMS: atom_id res chain seq x y z
N MET A 1 -1.89 -56.45 18.15
CA MET A 1 -0.66 -56.16 17.47
C MET A 1 0.15 -55.24 18.40
N VAL A 2 1.16 -55.77 19.10
CA VAL A 2 1.90 -55.03 20.12
C VAL A 2 3.10 -54.36 19.40
N ILE A 3 3.11 -53.08 19.38
CA ILE A 3 4.21 -52.27 18.80
C ILE A 3 5.45 -52.44 19.72
N PRO A 4 6.61 -52.86 19.22
CA PRO A 4 7.79 -53.06 20.06
C PRO A 4 8.21 -51.72 20.70
N THR A 5 8.56 -51.79 21.98
CA THR A 5 8.90 -50.64 22.84
C THR A 5 10.10 -49.81 22.34
N HIS A 6 10.90 -50.33 21.40
CA HIS A 6 12.07 -49.64 20.83
C HIS A 6 11.73 -48.60 19.72
N CYS A 7 10.51 -48.60 19.17
CA CYS A 7 10.13 -47.62 18.13
C CYS A 7 9.53 -46.32 18.68
N ARG A 8 9.21 -46.25 19.99
CA ARG A 8 8.59 -45.03 20.61
C ARG A 8 9.49 -43.79 20.60
N PRO A 9 10.81 -43.86 20.90
CA PRO A 9 11.66 -42.68 20.88
C PRO A 9 11.92 -42.14 19.46
N LEU A 10 11.96 -43.02 18.43
CA LEU A 10 12.15 -42.59 17.04
C LEU A 10 10.93 -41.85 16.48
N ILE A 11 9.74 -42.30 16.82
CA ILE A 11 8.47 -41.62 16.38
C ILE A 11 8.33 -40.27 17.09
N LEU A 12 8.66 -40.15 18.37
CA LEU A 12 8.65 -38.87 19.07
C LEU A 12 9.73 -37.90 18.52
N LEU A 13 10.93 -38.39 18.21
CA LEU A 13 11.99 -37.58 17.62
C LEU A 13 11.66 -37.12 16.20
N SER A 14 11.03 -37.97 15.38
CA SER A 14 10.59 -37.60 14.04
C SER A 14 9.42 -36.58 14.09
N THR A 15 8.51 -36.68 15.06
CA THR A 15 7.41 -35.70 15.22
C THR A 15 7.91 -34.35 15.73
N VAL A 16 8.91 -34.33 16.61
CA VAL A 16 9.55 -33.07 17.07
C VAL A 16 10.38 -32.43 15.94
N LEU A 17 11.08 -33.21 15.13
CA LEU A 17 11.82 -32.71 13.97
C LEU A 17 10.87 -32.16 12.87
N THR A 18 9.69 -32.74 12.68
CA THR A 18 8.70 -32.22 11.73
C THR A 18 8.05 -30.92 12.23
N LEU A 19 7.83 -30.76 13.54
CA LEU A 19 7.30 -29.52 14.12
C LEU A 19 8.32 -28.36 14.07
N ALA A 20 9.59 -28.64 14.33
CA ALA A 20 10.67 -27.64 14.17
C ALA A 20 10.87 -27.22 12.70
N GLY A 21 10.51 -28.10 11.76
CA GLY A 21 10.55 -27.84 10.32
C GLY A 21 9.47 -26.86 9.80
N CYS A 22 8.45 -26.49 10.60
CA CYS A 22 7.33 -25.67 10.12
C CYS A 22 7.53 -24.15 10.22
N GLN A 23 8.58 -23.67 10.87
CA GLN A 23 8.87 -22.23 11.02
C GLN A 23 10.01 -21.79 10.09
N LEU A 24 10.00 -20.52 9.69
CA LEU A 24 11.19 -19.89 9.12
C LEU A 24 12.31 -19.84 10.15
N ALA A 25 13.57 -19.82 9.69
CA ALA A 25 14.69 -19.56 10.59
C ALA A 25 14.47 -18.23 11.33
N PRO A 26 14.88 -18.10 12.60
CA PRO A 26 14.73 -16.88 13.35
C PRO A 26 15.32 -15.68 12.58
N ASN A 27 14.61 -14.56 12.61
CA ASN A 27 15.12 -13.34 12.00
C ASN A 27 16.38 -12.86 12.75
N GLN A 28 17.44 -12.59 12.00
CA GLN A 28 18.72 -12.12 12.54
C GLN A 28 18.98 -10.64 12.20
N ALA A 29 18.00 -9.96 11.58
CA ALA A 29 18.13 -8.56 11.24
C ALA A 29 18.22 -7.71 12.52
N LYS A 30 19.22 -6.82 12.55
CA LYS A 30 19.34 -5.86 13.66
C LYS A 30 18.33 -4.73 13.47
N PRO A 31 17.72 -4.23 14.56
CA PRO A 31 16.88 -3.04 14.49
C PRO A 31 17.66 -1.83 13.94
N SER A 32 17.03 -1.08 13.07
CA SER A 32 17.53 0.20 12.56
C SER A 32 17.01 1.35 13.40
N ALA A 33 17.80 2.40 13.53
CA ALA A 33 17.36 3.65 14.13
C ALA A 33 16.40 4.41 13.21
N PRO A 34 15.57 5.33 13.76
CA PRO A 34 14.84 6.30 12.96
C PRO A 34 15.78 7.08 12.04
N VAL A 35 15.27 7.48 10.87
CA VAL A 35 16.00 8.42 10.01
C VAL A 35 15.95 9.82 10.63
N GLU A 36 17.01 10.58 10.39
CA GLU A 36 17.02 12.01 10.70
C GLU A 36 16.12 12.73 9.69
N VAL A 37 15.41 13.78 10.15
CA VAL A 37 14.47 14.55 9.32
C VAL A 37 15.19 15.72 8.67
N TYR A 38 15.16 15.77 7.35
CA TYR A 38 15.75 16.84 6.53
C TYR A 38 14.66 17.53 5.70
N ALA A 39 14.04 18.53 6.29
CA ALA A 39 12.84 19.17 5.74
C ALA A 39 13.11 20.39 4.84
N GLU A 40 14.30 21.00 4.95
CA GLU A 40 14.57 22.37 4.48
C GLU A 40 14.40 22.59 2.98
N HIS A 41 14.58 21.56 2.16
CA HIS A 41 14.51 21.70 0.69
C HIS A 41 13.17 21.29 0.08
N TRP A 42 12.25 20.72 0.86
CA TRP A 42 11.01 20.15 0.33
C TRP A 42 9.89 21.16 0.12
N LEU A 43 9.79 22.13 0.97
CA LEU A 43 8.83 23.23 0.84
C LEU A 43 9.60 24.54 1.01
N ASN A 44 9.76 25.28 -0.07
CA ASN A 44 10.43 26.59 -0.03
C ASN A 44 9.57 27.55 0.77
N GLY A 45 10.01 27.88 1.98
CA GLY A 45 9.48 29.03 2.64
C GLY A 45 9.37 28.96 4.16
N GLN A 46 9.46 30.12 4.77
CA GLN A 46 9.29 30.32 6.20
C GLN A 46 7.88 29.95 6.69
N ASP A 47 6.90 30.01 5.80
CA ASP A 47 5.50 29.67 6.10
C ASP A 47 5.28 28.19 6.41
N ALA A 48 5.97 27.29 5.73
CA ALA A 48 5.89 25.85 6.00
C ALA A 48 6.33 25.51 7.42
N SER A 49 7.42 26.10 7.90
CA SER A 49 7.91 25.93 9.26
C SER A 49 6.94 26.46 10.31
N ALA A 50 6.28 27.60 10.04
CA ALA A 50 5.30 28.18 10.95
C ALA A 50 4.04 27.30 11.07
N GLN A 51 3.54 26.78 9.97
CA GLN A 51 2.37 25.88 9.95
C GLN A 51 2.67 24.53 10.62
N GLN A 52 3.86 23.98 10.40
CA GLN A 52 4.28 22.74 11.05
C GLN A 52 4.40 22.91 12.57
N LYS A 53 4.91 24.04 13.07
CA LYS A 53 4.94 24.37 14.50
C LYS A 53 3.55 24.44 15.15
N GLN A 54 2.50 24.65 14.35
CA GLN A 54 1.09 24.58 14.80
C GLN A 54 0.52 23.16 14.78
N GLY A 55 1.32 22.14 14.46
CA GLY A 55 0.89 20.75 14.34
C GLY A 55 0.03 20.48 13.10
N LEU A 56 0.21 21.28 12.04
CA LEU A 56 -0.51 21.11 10.78
C LEU A 56 0.29 20.27 9.79
N THR A 57 -0.42 19.72 8.82
CA THR A 57 0.11 18.93 7.71
C THR A 57 -0.35 19.56 6.40
N ALA A 58 0.60 19.85 5.52
CA ALA A 58 0.31 20.20 4.14
C ALA A 58 -0.09 18.97 3.35
N TYR A 59 -1.01 19.10 2.41
CA TYR A 59 -1.42 17.97 1.57
C TYR A 59 -1.83 18.38 0.17
N LEU A 60 -1.62 17.45 -0.77
CA LEU A 60 -2.08 17.50 -2.16
C LEU A 60 -2.74 16.16 -2.50
N ALA A 61 -3.98 16.20 -2.97
CA ALA A 61 -4.69 15.02 -3.44
C ALA A 61 -4.18 14.61 -4.84
N LEU A 62 -3.96 13.32 -5.05
CA LEU A 62 -3.42 12.72 -6.26
C LEU A 62 -4.46 11.73 -6.84
N ASP A 63 -5.49 12.25 -7.45
CA ASP A 63 -6.57 11.48 -8.06
C ASP A 63 -6.17 10.94 -9.46
N GLU A 64 -5.38 11.69 -10.21
CA GLU A 64 -4.86 11.26 -11.49
C GLU A 64 -3.67 10.30 -11.34
N ALA A 65 -3.68 9.21 -12.13
CA ALA A 65 -2.63 8.20 -12.12
C ALA A 65 -1.26 8.79 -12.47
N PHE A 66 -1.23 9.73 -13.43
CA PHE A 66 0.00 10.37 -13.87
C PHE A 66 0.60 11.28 -12.78
N MET A 67 -0.20 12.13 -12.13
CA MET A 67 0.27 12.96 -11.02
C MET A 67 0.74 12.11 -9.84
N SER A 68 0.12 10.97 -9.63
CA SER A 68 0.50 10.04 -8.57
C SER A 68 1.86 9.39 -8.81
N ILE A 69 2.17 8.93 -10.03
CA ILE A 69 3.51 8.40 -10.35
C ILE A 69 4.56 9.51 -10.38
N ALA A 70 4.23 10.66 -10.95
CA ALA A 70 5.13 11.81 -10.99
C ALA A 70 5.54 12.29 -9.59
N SER A 71 4.60 12.31 -8.64
CA SER A 71 4.89 12.64 -7.24
C SER A 71 5.88 11.64 -6.60
N ARG A 72 5.72 10.34 -6.84
CA ARG A 72 6.67 9.33 -6.35
C ARG A 72 8.06 9.51 -6.95
N LEU A 73 8.13 9.73 -8.26
CA LEU A 73 9.40 9.98 -8.95
C LEU A 73 10.05 11.28 -8.51
N HIS A 74 9.24 12.33 -8.24
CA HIS A 74 9.74 13.58 -7.67
C HIS A 74 10.40 13.32 -6.30
N LEU A 75 9.73 12.62 -5.39
CA LEU A 75 10.30 12.28 -4.09
C LEU A 75 11.61 11.48 -4.22
N ILE A 76 11.64 10.47 -5.10
CA ILE A 76 12.83 9.63 -5.27
C ILE A 76 14.01 10.42 -5.86
N ARG A 77 13.75 11.29 -6.84
CA ARG A 77 14.79 12.05 -7.53
C ARG A 77 15.33 13.20 -6.69
N GLU A 78 14.48 13.86 -5.89
CA GLU A 78 14.87 15.00 -5.06
C GLU A 78 15.39 14.60 -3.67
N ALA A 79 15.18 13.37 -3.22
CA ALA A 79 15.72 12.88 -1.95
C ALA A 79 17.24 13.00 -1.90
N LYS A 80 17.76 13.52 -0.77
CA LYS A 80 19.18 13.76 -0.54
C LYS A 80 19.80 12.83 0.49
N HIS A 81 19.02 12.30 1.42
CA HIS A 81 19.52 11.54 2.56
C HIS A 81 18.92 10.15 2.66
N SER A 82 17.60 10.02 2.59
CA SER A 82 16.92 8.73 2.83
C SER A 82 15.64 8.58 2.03
N LEU A 83 15.33 7.32 1.70
CA LEU A 83 14.05 6.89 1.12
C LEU A 83 13.57 5.65 1.88
N ASP A 84 12.42 5.78 2.54
CA ASP A 84 11.72 4.68 3.19
C ASP A 84 10.50 4.31 2.37
N VAL A 85 10.49 3.10 1.84
CA VAL A 85 9.50 2.64 0.86
C VAL A 85 8.84 1.38 1.36
N GLN A 86 7.51 1.40 1.51
CA GLN A 86 6.73 0.28 2.05
C GLN A 86 5.52 -0.01 1.17
N TYR A 87 5.44 -1.23 0.61
CA TYR A 87 4.34 -1.61 -0.28
C TYR A 87 3.83 -3.03 -0.03
N TYR A 88 2.54 -3.22 -0.29
CA TYR A 88 1.89 -4.52 -0.29
C TYR A 88 2.19 -5.30 -1.57
N ILE A 89 2.02 -4.67 -2.74
CA ILE A 89 2.29 -5.27 -4.05
C ILE A 89 3.34 -4.44 -4.78
N TRP A 90 4.33 -5.14 -5.35
CA TRP A 90 5.29 -4.57 -6.29
C TRP A 90 5.30 -5.43 -7.55
N GLY A 91 4.87 -4.89 -8.69
CA GLY A 91 4.73 -5.59 -9.95
C GLY A 91 6.08 -5.93 -10.59
N ASP A 92 6.15 -7.12 -11.19
CA ASP A 92 7.21 -7.48 -12.15
C ASP A 92 6.75 -7.01 -13.55
N ASP A 93 6.68 -5.69 -13.71
CA ASP A 93 6.17 -4.99 -14.88
C ASP A 93 6.91 -3.66 -15.13
N PHE A 94 6.51 -2.92 -16.15
CA PHE A 94 7.16 -1.66 -16.54
C PHE A 94 7.26 -0.66 -15.36
N ILE A 95 6.18 -0.42 -14.64
CA ILE A 95 6.18 0.52 -13.51
C ILE A 95 7.04 0.01 -12.36
N GLY A 96 6.95 -1.28 -12.04
CA GLY A 96 7.77 -1.90 -10.98
C GLY A 96 9.26 -1.78 -11.26
N HIS A 97 9.70 -2.08 -12.49
CA HIS A 97 11.10 -1.98 -12.90
C HIS A 97 11.57 -0.52 -13.00
N MET A 98 10.75 0.39 -13.54
CA MET A 98 11.06 1.82 -13.58
C MET A 98 11.29 2.38 -12.16
N MET A 99 10.43 2.05 -11.21
CA MET A 99 10.57 2.50 -9.82
C MET A 99 11.82 1.91 -9.14
N LEU A 100 12.15 0.63 -9.38
CA LEU A 100 13.39 0.02 -8.87
C LEU A 100 14.63 0.68 -9.44
N HIS A 101 14.62 1.03 -10.73
CA HIS A 101 15.70 1.76 -11.36
C HIS A 101 15.90 3.14 -10.74
N GLU A 102 14.83 3.90 -10.55
CA GLU A 102 14.91 5.24 -9.91
C GLU A 102 15.40 5.16 -8.46
N LEU A 103 14.97 4.16 -7.70
CA LEU A 103 15.49 3.91 -6.35
C LEU A 103 16.98 3.53 -6.36
N LEU A 104 17.42 2.75 -7.36
CA LEU A 104 18.84 2.43 -7.54
C LEU A 104 19.66 3.67 -7.87
N ASN A 105 19.16 4.54 -8.75
CA ASN A 105 19.78 5.82 -9.09
C ASN A 105 19.88 6.73 -7.85
N ALA A 106 18.88 6.73 -6.98
CA ALA A 106 18.96 7.45 -5.71
C ALA A 106 20.04 6.86 -4.79
N ALA A 107 20.15 5.53 -4.69
CA ALA A 107 21.20 4.86 -3.92
C ALA A 107 22.61 5.17 -4.46
N ASP A 108 22.77 5.27 -5.79
CA ASP A 108 24.01 5.68 -6.46
C ASP A 108 24.41 7.14 -6.12
N ARG A 109 23.44 8.03 -5.92
CA ARG A 109 23.68 9.39 -5.43
C ARG A 109 24.05 9.47 -3.94
N GLY A 110 24.06 8.34 -3.23
CA GLY A 110 24.37 8.26 -1.81
C GLY A 110 23.16 8.25 -0.87
N VAL A 111 21.93 8.29 -1.41
CA VAL A 111 20.70 8.20 -0.62
C VAL A 111 20.56 6.80 -0.01
N LYS A 112 20.22 6.72 1.27
CA LYS A 112 19.94 5.45 1.94
C LYS A 112 18.54 4.99 1.61
N VAL A 113 18.42 3.91 0.85
CA VAL A 113 17.14 3.33 0.42
C VAL A 113 16.81 2.12 1.28
N ARG A 114 15.65 2.14 1.95
CA ARG A 114 15.06 1.00 2.67
C ARG A 114 13.74 0.63 2.00
N LEU A 115 13.70 -0.56 1.40
CA LEU A 115 12.53 -1.07 0.69
C LEU A 115 11.93 -2.26 1.44
N LEU A 116 10.70 -2.09 1.95
CA LEU A 116 9.93 -3.11 2.65
C LEU A 116 8.73 -3.52 1.79
N ILE A 117 8.69 -4.78 1.39
CA ILE A 117 7.60 -5.32 0.55
C ILE A 117 6.98 -6.52 1.27
N ASP A 118 5.65 -6.61 1.23
CA ASP A 118 4.94 -7.83 1.63
C ASP A 118 5.23 -8.96 0.63
N ASP A 119 5.48 -10.18 1.10
CA ASP A 119 5.81 -11.33 0.23
C ASP A 119 4.58 -11.88 -0.55
N GLN A 120 3.52 -11.07 -0.71
CA GLN A 120 2.31 -11.49 -1.41
C GLN A 120 2.55 -11.84 -2.89
N ASN A 121 3.41 -11.09 -3.59
CA ASN A 121 3.66 -11.31 -5.03
C ASN A 121 4.58 -12.51 -5.33
N GLY A 122 5.26 -13.07 -4.35
CA GLY A 122 6.09 -14.25 -4.54
C GLY A 122 7.50 -13.97 -5.01
N THR A 123 7.98 -14.86 -5.87
CA THR A 123 9.39 -15.00 -6.20
C THR A 123 9.79 -14.33 -7.51
N ALA A 124 8.87 -13.66 -8.22
CA ALA A 124 9.15 -13.08 -9.53
C ALA A 124 10.33 -12.08 -9.51
N LEU A 125 10.41 -11.26 -8.47
CA LEU A 125 11.47 -10.24 -8.32
C LEU A 125 12.65 -10.67 -7.45
N ASP A 126 12.74 -11.93 -7.00
CA ASP A 126 13.79 -12.39 -6.08
C ASP A 126 15.20 -12.16 -6.62
N GLU A 127 15.44 -12.49 -7.88
CA GLU A 127 16.75 -12.29 -8.50
C GLU A 127 17.07 -10.79 -8.68
N THR A 128 16.08 -9.97 -8.96
CA THR A 128 16.25 -8.51 -9.02
C THR A 128 16.56 -7.93 -7.66
N PHE A 129 15.80 -8.32 -6.62
CA PHE A 129 16.04 -7.87 -5.24
C PHE A 129 17.40 -8.33 -4.71
N LYS A 130 17.81 -9.56 -5.02
CA LYS A 130 19.14 -10.09 -4.66
C LYS A 130 20.27 -9.24 -5.25
N LYS A 131 20.15 -8.84 -6.53
CA LYS A 131 21.13 -7.99 -7.21
C LYS A 131 21.15 -6.58 -6.61
N LEU A 132 19.97 -5.96 -6.38
CA LEU A 132 19.84 -4.64 -5.76
C LEU A 132 20.39 -4.61 -4.33
N ALA A 133 20.17 -5.67 -3.54
CA ALA A 133 20.70 -5.80 -2.17
C ALA A 133 22.23 -5.92 -2.11
N ALA A 134 22.93 -6.04 -3.23
CA ALA A 134 24.39 -5.92 -3.30
C ALA A 134 24.88 -4.47 -3.23
N HIS A 135 23.99 -3.48 -3.43
CA HIS A 135 24.32 -2.06 -3.31
C HIS A 135 24.44 -1.64 -1.84
N PRO A 136 25.49 -0.92 -1.42
CA PRO A 136 25.71 -0.59 0.00
C PRO A 136 24.64 0.34 0.61
N ASN A 137 23.98 1.16 -0.22
CA ASN A 137 22.93 2.08 0.20
C ASN A 137 21.50 1.56 -0.09
N PHE A 138 21.33 0.29 -0.49
CA PHE A 138 20.03 -0.27 -0.82
C PHE A 138 19.75 -1.51 0.04
N GLU A 139 18.89 -1.37 1.04
CA GLU A 139 18.45 -2.48 1.89
C GLU A 139 17.03 -2.87 1.54
N ILE A 140 16.79 -4.17 1.35
CA ILE A 140 15.48 -4.72 1.02
C ILE A 140 15.10 -5.77 2.05
N LYS A 141 13.87 -5.66 2.56
CA LYS A 141 13.25 -6.65 3.43
C LYS A 141 11.92 -7.12 2.85
N LEU A 142 11.61 -8.41 3.03
CA LEU A 142 10.29 -8.96 2.77
C LEU A 142 9.57 -9.17 4.10
N PHE A 143 8.35 -8.62 4.18
CA PHE A 143 7.50 -8.74 5.36
C PHE A 143 6.66 -10.00 5.29
N ASN A 144 6.59 -10.74 6.40
CA ASN A 144 5.82 -11.98 6.56
C ASN A 144 6.02 -12.98 5.41
N PRO A 145 7.27 -13.41 5.11
CA PRO A 145 7.55 -14.24 3.95
C PRO A 145 6.92 -15.64 4.07
N TYR A 146 6.53 -16.18 2.92
CA TYR A 146 6.17 -17.58 2.82
C TYR A 146 7.40 -18.44 3.10
N LYS A 147 7.23 -19.52 3.83
CA LYS A 147 8.32 -20.47 4.08
C LYS A 147 8.67 -21.23 2.81
N TYR A 148 7.64 -21.69 2.11
CA TYR A 148 7.78 -22.44 0.87
C TYR A 148 7.44 -21.54 -0.32
N ARG A 149 8.27 -20.50 -0.54
CA ARG A 149 8.01 -19.42 -1.50
C ARG A 149 7.73 -19.91 -2.92
N HIS A 150 8.32 -21.05 -3.34
CA HIS A 150 8.07 -21.70 -4.63
C HIS A 150 6.87 -22.66 -4.61
N LEU A 151 6.40 -23.10 -3.44
CA LEU A 151 5.32 -24.08 -3.24
C LEU A 151 4.33 -23.56 -2.18
N ARG A 152 3.79 -22.39 -2.37
CA ARG A 152 2.92 -21.66 -1.41
C ARG A 152 1.70 -22.46 -0.92
N VAL A 153 1.24 -23.43 -1.70
CA VAL A 153 0.14 -24.31 -1.29
C VAL A 153 0.43 -25.01 0.05
N ILE A 154 1.69 -25.29 0.35
CA ILE A 154 2.11 -25.87 1.63
C ILE A 154 1.90 -24.88 2.78
N ASP A 155 2.27 -23.63 2.58
CA ASP A 155 2.03 -22.57 3.58
C ASP A 155 0.51 -22.37 3.80
N TYR A 156 -0.29 -22.38 2.76
CA TYR A 156 -1.76 -22.30 2.88
C TYR A 156 -2.36 -23.46 3.66
N ALA A 157 -1.81 -24.67 3.52
CA ALA A 157 -2.28 -25.86 4.23
C ALA A 157 -1.90 -25.85 5.72
N PHE A 158 -0.69 -25.38 6.07
CA PHE A 158 -0.12 -25.53 7.41
C PHE A 158 0.10 -24.22 8.19
N ARG A 159 0.10 -23.07 7.50
CA ARG A 159 0.38 -21.75 8.08
C ARG A 159 -0.69 -20.70 7.75
N PHE A 160 -1.89 -21.12 7.40
CA PHE A 160 -2.97 -20.24 6.94
C PHE A 160 -3.18 -19.02 7.85
N ASN A 161 -3.22 -19.20 9.17
CA ASN A 161 -3.43 -18.10 10.11
C ASN A 161 -2.31 -17.04 10.05
N HIS A 162 -1.08 -17.42 9.77
CA HIS A 162 0.05 -16.48 9.64
C HIS A 162 0.06 -15.77 8.28
N ILE A 163 -0.26 -16.49 7.20
CA ILE A 163 -0.18 -15.94 5.85
C ILE A 163 -1.44 -15.20 5.39
N ASN A 164 -2.57 -15.41 6.09
CA ASN A 164 -3.85 -14.78 5.74
C ASN A 164 -3.89 -13.28 6.12
N HIS A 165 -3.08 -12.84 7.04
CA HIS A 165 -2.92 -11.44 7.41
C HIS A 165 -1.66 -10.88 6.77
N ARG A 166 -1.81 -9.78 6.03
CA ARG A 166 -0.73 -9.18 5.21
C ARG A 166 -0.56 -7.70 5.53
N MET A 167 0.64 -7.19 5.31
CA MET A 167 0.94 -5.76 5.40
C MET A 167 0.33 -5.03 4.19
N HIS A 168 -0.74 -4.26 4.40
CA HIS A 168 -1.43 -3.58 3.30
C HIS A 168 -1.03 -2.12 3.12
N ASN A 169 0.04 -1.68 3.76
CA ASN A 169 0.55 -0.31 3.69
C ASN A 169 1.12 0.01 2.30
N LYS A 170 1.02 1.27 1.90
CA LYS A 170 1.56 1.83 0.68
C LYS A 170 2.07 3.22 1.00
N LEU A 171 3.41 3.35 1.08
CA LEU A 171 4.04 4.53 1.63
C LEU A 171 5.41 4.73 1.00
N ILE A 172 5.72 5.95 0.60
CA ILE A 172 7.07 6.44 0.32
C ILE A 172 7.30 7.65 1.20
N ILE A 173 8.42 7.66 1.92
CA ILE A 173 8.87 8.81 2.70
C ILE A 173 10.25 9.21 2.18
N ALA A 174 10.43 10.48 1.87
CA ALA A 174 11.71 11.05 1.48
C ALA A 174 12.24 11.95 2.60
N ASP A 175 13.51 11.72 2.96
CA ASP A 175 14.27 12.49 3.95
C ASP A 175 13.57 12.65 5.31
N GLY A 176 12.68 11.71 5.64
CA GLY A 176 11.86 11.76 6.84
C GLY A 176 10.83 12.89 6.90
N ALA A 177 10.70 13.71 5.84
CA ALA A 177 10.02 15.00 5.86
C ALA A 177 8.74 15.07 5.02
N ILE A 178 8.70 14.38 3.88
CA ILE A 178 7.59 14.39 2.92
C ILE A 178 7.23 12.97 2.51
N ALA A 179 5.95 12.70 2.27
CA ALA A 179 5.52 11.34 1.98
C ALA A 179 4.35 11.28 0.99
N VAL A 180 4.22 10.14 0.31
CA VAL A 180 3.04 9.75 -0.48
C VAL A 180 2.44 8.48 0.10
N THR A 181 1.13 8.50 0.31
CA THR A 181 0.34 7.31 0.71
C THR A 181 -0.99 7.26 -0.03
N GLY A 182 -1.68 6.12 0.00
CA GLY A 182 -3.00 5.98 -0.60
C GLY A 182 -3.38 4.54 -0.93
N GLY A 183 -4.17 4.36 -1.98
CA GLY A 183 -4.64 3.03 -2.39
C GLY A 183 -3.74 2.33 -3.41
N ARG A 184 -2.95 3.06 -4.20
CA ARG A 184 -2.15 2.52 -5.31
C ARG A 184 -0.98 1.66 -4.84
N ASN A 185 -0.87 0.45 -5.38
CA ASN A 185 0.36 -0.34 -5.32
C ASN A 185 1.34 0.08 -6.44
N ILE A 186 2.54 -0.49 -6.46
CA ILE A 186 3.50 -0.28 -7.55
C ILE A 186 3.30 -1.39 -8.59
N SER A 187 2.48 -1.11 -9.57
CA SER A 187 2.21 -1.99 -10.72
C SER A 187 1.48 -1.21 -11.82
N SER A 188 1.63 -1.62 -13.06
CA SER A 188 1.15 -0.92 -14.25
C SER A 188 -0.35 -0.62 -14.25
N GLU A 189 -1.18 -1.46 -13.62
CA GLU A 189 -2.63 -1.26 -13.53
C GLU A 189 -3.04 -0.03 -12.70
N TYR A 190 -2.16 0.44 -11.82
CA TYR A 190 -2.45 1.59 -10.93
C TYR A 190 -2.05 2.93 -11.56
N PHE A 191 -1.30 2.92 -12.66
CA PHE A 191 -0.72 4.13 -13.26
C PHE A 191 -1.02 4.27 -14.75
N ASP A 192 -2.16 3.76 -15.20
CA ASP A 192 -2.61 3.80 -16.60
C ASP A 192 -1.61 3.26 -17.61
N ALA A 193 -0.82 2.26 -17.20
CA ALA A 193 0.23 1.63 -17.98
C ALA A 193 -0.03 0.13 -18.28
N SER A 194 -1.24 -0.38 -18.01
CA SER A 194 -1.61 -1.77 -18.26
C SER A 194 -2.49 -1.91 -19.52
N GLU A 195 -2.26 -2.95 -20.30
CA GLU A 195 -3.05 -3.28 -21.47
C GLU A 195 -4.39 -3.96 -21.15
N LYS A 196 -4.54 -4.50 -19.94
CA LYS A 196 -5.70 -5.31 -19.56
C LYS A 196 -6.83 -4.49 -18.94
N PHE A 197 -6.52 -3.74 -17.90
CA PHE A 197 -7.46 -2.88 -17.17
C PHE A 197 -6.68 -1.86 -16.34
N GLN A 198 -7.38 -0.84 -15.86
CA GLN A 198 -6.81 0.21 -15.03
C GLN A 198 -7.58 0.31 -13.71
N PHE A 199 -6.89 0.69 -12.63
CA PHE A 199 -7.53 1.03 -11.37
C PHE A 199 -7.73 2.54 -11.24
N THR A 200 -8.98 2.93 -10.91
CA THR A 200 -9.26 4.29 -10.42
C THR A 200 -9.03 4.32 -8.91
N ASP A 201 -8.07 5.13 -8.48
CA ASP A 201 -7.63 5.17 -7.08
C ASP A 201 -7.29 6.61 -6.63
N LEU A 202 -7.05 6.80 -5.34
CA LEU A 202 -6.72 8.09 -4.74
C LEU A 202 -5.52 7.94 -3.80
N ASP A 203 -4.53 8.83 -3.99
CA ASP A 203 -3.37 8.98 -3.10
C ASP A 203 -3.29 10.42 -2.57
N ILE A 204 -2.43 10.62 -1.59
CA ILE A 204 -2.11 11.93 -1.01
C ILE A 204 -0.60 12.07 -0.88
N LEU A 205 -0.08 13.19 -1.36
CA LEU A 205 1.24 13.72 -1.03
C LEU A 205 1.07 14.62 0.20
N PHE A 206 1.91 14.45 1.23
CA PHE A 206 1.78 15.20 2.47
C PHE A 206 3.14 15.50 3.12
N TYR A 207 3.17 16.59 3.88
CA TYR A 207 4.35 17.12 4.56
C TYR A 207 3.97 17.66 5.94
N GLY A 208 4.83 17.50 6.94
CA GLY A 208 4.62 18.04 8.29
C GLY A 208 4.23 17.00 9.32
N GLN A 209 3.36 17.35 10.28
CA GLN A 209 3.11 16.53 11.49
C GLN A 209 2.74 15.06 11.20
N ALA A 210 1.93 14.80 10.18
CA ALA A 210 1.53 13.43 9.86
C ALA A 210 2.70 12.55 9.37
N VAL A 211 3.78 13.13 8.84
CA VAL A 211 4.96 12.38 8.40
C VAL A 211 5.72 11.77 9.57
N GLU A 212 5.73 12.42 10.74
CA GLU A 212 6.34 11.86 11.95
C GLU A 212 5.67 10.53 12.36
N HIS A 213 4.34 10.46 12.25
CA HIS A 213 3.61 9.22 12.48
C HIS A 213 3.90 8.17 11.39
N ALA A 214 4.00 8.60 10.12
CA ALA A 214 4.34 7.70 9.02
C ALA A 214 5.75 7.09 9.18
N ASN A 215 6.75 7.89 9.61
CA ASN A 215 8.09 7.41 9.97
C ASN A 215 8.04 6.34 11.07
N SER A 216 7.25 6.58 12.11
CA SER A 216 7.09 5.64 13.23
C SER A 216 6.44 4.32 12.77
N VAL A 217 5.40 4.40 11.93
CA VAL A 217 4.74 3.21 11.37
C VAL A 217 5.71 2.44 10.48
N PHE A 218 6.43 3.09 9.56
CA PHE A 218 7.44 2.42 8.74
C PHE A 218 8.47 1.69 9.59
N LEU A 219 9.02 2.37 10.60
CA LEU A 219 10.07 1.81 11.45
C LEU A 219 9.59 0.61 12.26
N ASN A 220 8.34 0.64 12.75
CA ASN A 220 7.73 -0.49 13.46
C ASN A 220 7.66 -1.75 12.57
N PHE A 221 7.23 -1.61 11.33
CA PHE A 221 7.23 -2.72 10.37
C PHE A 221 8.63 -3.13 9.94
N TRP A 222 9.52 -2.16 9.71
CA TRP A 222 10.90 -2.42 9.29
C TRP A 222 11.69 -3.22 10.32
N ASN A 223 11.51 -2.91 11.61
CA ASN A 223 12.19 -3.56 12.74
C ASN A 223 11.47 -4.79 13.28
N ASP A 224 10.31 -5.13 12.73
CA ASP A 224 9.54 -6.28 13.19
C ASP A 224 10.24 -7.60 12.81
N ASP A 225 10.08 -8.62 13.68
CA ASP A 225 10.67 -9.96 13.47
C ASP A 225 10.16 -10.66 12.21
N LEU A 226 9.02 -10.23 11.65
CA LEU A 226 8.51 -10.71 10.37
C LEU A 226 9.17 -10.03 9.15
N SER A 227 10.07 -9.06 9.33
CA SER A 227 10.76 -8.33 8.26
C SER A 227 12.14 -8.93 7.99
N TYR A 228 12.20 -9.90 7.10
CA TYR A 228 13.42 -10.63 6.72
C TYR A 228 14.18 -9.92 5.62
N THR A 229 15.52 -9.84 5.76
CA THR A 229 16.37 -9.29 4.70
C THR A 229 16.44 -10.24 3.49
N ILE A 230 16.66 -9.70 2.30
CA ILE A 230 16.85 -10.51 1.08
C ILE A 230 17.98 -11.52 1.24
N PRO A 231 19.16 -11.18 1.81
CA PRO A 231 20.21 -12.18 2.06
C PRO A 231 19.79 -13.39 2.91
N GLN A 232 18.83 -13.22 3.82
CA GLN A 232 18.33 -14.34 4.65
C GLN A 232 17.40 -15.28 3.88
N LEU A 233 16.71 -14.78 2.86
CA LEU A 233 15.68 -15.54 2.12
C LEU A 233 16.18 -16.13 0.81
N VAL A 234 16.94 -15.35 0.04
CA VAL A 234 17.34 -15.71 -1.34
C VAL A 234 18.86 -15.62 -1.58
N GLY A 235 19.64 -15.26 -0.55
CA GLY A 235 21.08 -15.14 -0.64
C GLY A 235 21.56 -13.73 -1.04
N ARG A 236 22.88 -13.59 -1.19
CA ARG A 236 23.54 -12.32 -1.52
C ARG A 236 23.83 -12.24 -3.01
N GLY A 237 23.53 -11.10 -3.61
CA GLY A 237 24.02 -10.74 -4.94
C GLY A 237 25.49 -10.32 -4.93
N THR A 238 26.09 -10.29 -6.10
CA THR A 238 27.46 -9.80 -6.30
C THR A 238 27.47 -8.41 -6.93
N LYS A 239 28.61 -7.71 -6.85
CA LYS A 239 28.80 -6.41 -7.52
C LYS A 239 28.68 -6.54 -9.04
N GLU A 240 29.14 -7.65 -9.60
CA GLU A 240 29.08 -7.95 -11.02
C GLU A 240 27.64 -8.18 -11.48
N GLU A 241 26.81 -8.86 -10.68
CA GLU A 241 25.39 -9.06 -10.96
C GLU A 241 24.63 -7.73 -10.88
N LEU A 242 24.96 -6.86 -9.91
CA LEU A 242 24.41 -5.50 -9.83
C LEU A 242 24.81 -4.66 -11.04
N ALA A 243 26.08 -4.71 -11.47
CA ALA A 243 26.54 -3.97 -12.65
C ALA A 243 25.80 -4.41 -13.92
N LYS A 244 25.55 -5.71 -14.10
CA LYS A 244 24.76 -6.24 -15.22
C LYS A 244 23.29 -5.77 -15.14
N LEU A 245 22.70 -5.69 -13.94
CA LEU A 245 21.35 -5.17 -13.77
C LEU A 245 21.27 -3.68 -14.16
N LYS A 246 22.25 -2.86 -13.79
CA LYS A 246 22.34 -1.46 -14.21
C LYS A 246 22.41 -1.32 -15.73
N GLN A 247 23.29 -2.09 -16.38
CA GLN A 247 23.38 -2.10 -17.84
C GLN A 247 22.07 -2.52 -18.52
N HIS A 248 21.35 -3.48 -17.94
CA HIS A 248 20.04 -3.89 -18.43
C HIS A 248 19.02 -2.75 -18.33
N TYR A 249 18.92 -2.09 -17.18
CA TYR A 249 18.03 -0.92 -17.00
C TYR A 249 18.40 0.24 -17.92
N GLU A 250 19.68 0.44 -18.22
CA GLU A 250 20.13 1.47 -19.15
C GLU A 250 19.81 1.12 -20.62
N ALA A 251 19.85 -0.18 -20.98
CA ALA A 251 19.55 -0.64 -22.32
C ALA A 251 18.06 -0.71 -22.62
N ASP A 252 17.26 -1.11 -21.63
CA ASP A 252 15.79 -1.21 -21.74
C ASP A 252 15.09 0.15 -21.56
N ALA A 253 15.82 1.21 -21.29
CA ALA A 253 15.27 2.56 -21.27
C ALA A 253 14.76 2.89 -22.69
N LEU A 254 13.52 2.45 -22.95
CA LEU A 254 12.70 2.84 -24.09
C LEU A 254 12.80 4.35 -24.27
N ASP A 255 12.99 4.76 -25.49
CA ASP A 255 13.16 6.15 -25.94
C ASP A 255 13.28 7.17 -24.79
N LYS A 256 14.44 7.10 -24.08
CA LYS A 256 14.74 7.85 -22.85
C LYS A 256 14.22 9.28 -22.92
N ASN A 257 14.35 9.88 -24.09
CA ASN A 257 14.01 11.29 -24.27
C ASN A 257 12.52 11.59 -24.09
N VAL A 258 11.59 10.75 -24.52
CA VAL A 258 10.15 11.05 -24.46
C VAL A 258 9.61 10.77 -23.06
N ILE A 259 10.02 9.66 -22.43
CA ILE A 259 9.61 9.33 -21.07
C ILE A 259 10.20 10.32 -20.07
N GLU A 260 11.50 10.61 -20.18
CA GLU A 260 12.18 11.57 -19.33
C GLU A 260 11.59 12.98 -19.44
N GLN A 261 11.36 13.49 -20.66
CA GLN A 261 10.72 14.79 -20.84
C GLN A 261 9.33 14.87 -20.20
N LYS A 262 8.53 13.83 -20.31
CA LYS A 262 7.19 13.81 -19.69
C LYS A 262 7.25 13.71 -18.18
N ILE A 263 8.14 12.88 -17.66
CA ILE A 263 8.38 12.79 -16.20
C ILE A 263 8.88 14.13 -15.67
N ASP A 264 9.79 14.79 -16.38
CA ASP A 264 10.31 16.11 -15.99
C ASP A 264 9.24 17.19 -16.05
N LEU A 265 8.37 17.21 -17.07
CA LEU A 265 7.22 18.12 -17.10
C LEU A 265 6.25 17.88 -15.93
N ALA A 266 5.97 16.63 -15.63
CA ALA A 266 5.12 16.28 -14.50
C ALA A 266 5.77 16.63 -13.15
N ARG A 267 7.09 16.45 -13.02
CA ARG A 267 7.84 16.88 -11.83
C ARG A 267 7.78 18.39 -11.65
N ILE A 268 7.96 19.15 -12.72
CA ILE A 268 7.80 20.61 -12.73
C ILE A 268 6.39 20.99 -12.29
N GLN A 269 5.37 20.27 -12.71
CA GLN A 269 4.00 20.49 -12.27
C GLN A 269 3.82 20.19 -10.78
N VAL A 270 4.33 19.05 -10.29
CA VAL A 270 4.30 18.71 -8.85
C VAL A 270 5.04 19.75 -8.02
N ASP A 271 6.24 20.15 -8.44
CA ASP A 271 7.02 21.19 -7.78
C ASP A 271 6.26 22.53 -7.78
N SER A 272 5.63 22.88 -8.90
CA SER A 272 4.80 24.08 -9.01
C SER A 272 3.61 24.06 -8.06
N GLU A 273 2.91 22.93 -7.94
CA GLU A 273 1.79 22.76 -7.00
C GLU A 273 2.25 22.88 -5.54
N LEU A 274 3.45 22.37 -5.23
CA LEU A 274 3.99 22.43 -3.88
C LEU A 274 4.56 23.81 -3.51
N THR A 275 5.07 24.58 -4.48
CA THR A 275 5.84 25.80 -4.22
C THR A 275 5.15 27.10 -4.62
N LYS A 276 4.31 27.09 -5.65
CA LYS A 276 3.69 28.31 -6.22
C LYS A 276 2.24 28.51 -5.83
N HIS A 277 1.54 27.45 -5.47
CA HIS A 277 0.16 27.52 -5.00
C HIS A 277 0.11 27.41 -3.49
N PRO A 278 -0.81 28.11 -2.80
CA PRO A 278 -0.99 27.91 -1.37
C PRO A 278 -1.40 26.44 -1.13
N VAL A 279 -0.48 25.69 -0.56
CA VAL A 279 -0.72 24.30 -0.18
C VAL A 279 -1.83 24.26 0.87
N ASN A 280 -2.74 23.29 0.77
CA ASN A 280 -3.77 23.12 1.79
C ASN A 280 -3.15 22.58 3.08
N TRP A 281 -3.46 23.22 4.21
CA TRP A 281 -3.02 22.83 5.53
C TRP A 281 -4.18 22.38 6.40
N ALA A 282 -4.02 21.24 7.06
CA ALA A 282 -5.03 20.70 7.96
C ALA A 282 -4.38 19.96 9.15
N LYS A 283 -5.17 19.78 10.22
CA LYS A 283 -4.82 18.76 11.23
C LYS A 283 -4.99 17.39 10.60
N ALA A 284 -3.93 16.60 10.56
CA ALA A 284 -3.96 15.26 9.97
C ALA A 284 -3.18 14.27 10.84
N HIS A 285 -3.60 13.02 10.76
CA HIS A 285 -2.99 11.88 11.46
C HIS A 285 -2.70 10.79 10.44
N PHE A 286 -1.50 10.22 10.48
CA PHE A 286 -1.21 8.99 9.77
C PHE A 286 -1.50 7.82 10.72
N ILE A 287 -2.36 6.89 10.30
CA ILE A 287 -2.77 5.72 11.08
C ILE A 287 -2.55 4.45 10.28
N ALA A 288 -2.22 3.37 10.96
CA ALA A 288 -2.04 2.06 10.35
C ALA A 288 -2.30 0.94 11.37
N ASP A 289 -2.54 -0.28 10.87
CA ASP A 289 -2.51 -1.47 11.71
C ASP A 289 -1.09 -1.70 12.27
N SER A 290 -1.00 -2.24 13.48
CA SER A 290 0.28 -2.73 14.04
C SER A 290 0.70 -4.05 13.39
N PRO A 291 2.01 -4.36 13.27
CA PRO A 291 2.50 -5.69 12.94
C PRO A 291 1.92 -6.81 13.82
N ASN A 292 1.54 -6.53 15.07
CA ASN A 292 0.89 -7.46 15.98
C ASN A 292 -0.43 -8.02 15.45
N LYS A 293 -1.11 -7.30 14.55
CA LYS A 293 -2.32 -7.79 13.88
C LYS A 293 -2.06 -9.08 13.08
N ILE A 294 -0.87 -9.20 12.48
CA ILE A 294 -0.48 -10.40 11.73
C ILE A 294 -0.39 -11.62 12.65
N ARG A 295 0.04 -11.42 13.89
CA ARG A 295 0.15 -12.47 14.92
C ARG A 295 -1.17 -12.76 15.61
N GLY A 296 -2.21 -11.93 15.41
CA GLY A 296 -3.46 -11.99 16.18
C GLY A 296 -3.34 -11.44 17.62
N GLU A 297 -2.31 -10.65 17.88
CA GLU A 297 -1.97 -10.11 19.21
C GLU A 297 -2.21 -8.59 19.32
N ALA A 298 -2.71 -7.96 18.27
CA ALA A 298 -2.96 -6.52 18.26
C ALA A 298 -4.04 -6.14 19.28
N LYS A 299 -3.75 -5.09 20.04
CA LYS A 299 -4.73 -4.44 20.91
C LYS A 299 -5.72 -3.62 20.07
N PRO A 300 -6.91 -3.31 20.60
CA PRO A 300 -7.91 -2.53 19.84
C PRO A 300 -7.40 -1.19 19.31
N ASP A 301 -6.58 -0.48 20.07
CA ASP A 301 -5.96 0.79 19.71
C ASP A 301 -4.82 0.67 18.69
N GLU A 302 -4.31 -0.53 18.46
CA GLU A 302 -3.33 -0.86 17.42
C GLU A 302 -3.98 -1.19 16.07
N ILE A 303 -5.31 -1.11 15.95
CA ILE A 303 -6.07 -1.48 14.78
C ILE A 303 -6.62 -0.24 14.09
N ILE A 304 -6.37 -0.13 12.77
CA ILE A 304 -6.72 1.05 11.98
C ILE A 304 -8.20 1.44 12.08
N VAL A 305 -9.11 0.46 12.13
CA VAL A 305 -10.55 0.72 12.21
C VAL A 305 -10.90 1.49 13.49
N LYS A 306 -10.38 1.05 14.64
CA LYS A 306 -10.61 1.72 15.92
C LYS A 306 -10.02 3.13 15.91
N GLN A 307 -8.76 3.27 15.47
CA GLN A 307 -8.09 4.56 15.34
C GLN A 307 -8.89 5.52 14.45
N MET A 308 -9.37 5.02 13.30
CA MET A 308 -10.18 5.81 12.37
C MET A 308 -11.48 6.31 13.01
N PHE A 309 -12.24 5.44 13.67
CA PHE A 309 -13.49 5.86 14.34
C PHE A 309 -13.25 6.81 15.52
N ASP A 310 -12.16 6.63 16.27
CA ASP A 310 -11.81 7.55 17.35
C ASP A 310 -11.49 8.96 16.83
N LEU A 311 -10.82 9.08 15.69
CA LEU A 311 -10.46 10.36 15.06
C LEU A 311 -11.62 10.99 14.32
N MET A 312 -12.38 10.20 13.56
CA MET A 312 -13.48 10.71 12.73
C MET A 312 -14.74 10.99 13.54
N GLY A 313 -14.98 10.23 14.60
CA GLY A 313 -16.15 10.35 15.44
C GLY A 313 -17.40 9.70 14.84
N LYS A 314 -18.55 9.94 15.46
CA LYS A 314 -19.83 9.39 15.04
C LYS A 314 -20.46 10.29 13.96
N PRO A 315 -20.95 9.75 12.83
CA PRO A 315 -21.61 10.54 11.80
C PRO A 315 -22.93 11.15 12.31
N GLU A 316 -23.09 12.46 12.15
CA GLU A 316 -24.31 13.17 12.52
C GLU A 316 -25.07 13.67 11.29
N LYS A 317 -24.36 14.28 10.33
CA LYS A 317 -24.94 14.90 9.13
C LYS A 317 -24.82 14.04 7.89
N HIS A 318 -23.60 13.54 7.61
CA HIS A 318 -23.35 12.71 6.46
C HIS A 318 -22.20 11.71 6.66
N MET A 319 -22.28 10.61 5.93
CA MET A 319 -21.24 9.61 5.79
C MET A 319 -21.16 9.19 4.33
N GLU A 320 -20.00 9.45 3.73
CA GLU A 320 -19.69 9.07 2.35
C GLU A 320 -18.63 7.99 2.36
N LEU A 321 -18.90 6.85 1.78
CA LEU A 321 -17.99 5.73 1.71
C LEU A 321 -17.65 5.42 0.25
N VAL A 322 -16.37 5.42 -0.08
CA VAL A 322 -15.85 4.87 -1.32
C VAL A 322 -14.96 3.68 -0.96
N SER A 323 -15.35 2.50 -1.40
CA SER A 323 -14.62 1.28 -1.09
C SER A 323 -14.70 0.31 -2.26
N ALA A 324 -13.55 -0.08 -2.77
CA ALA A 324 -13.43 -1.07 -3.84
C ALA A 324 -14.14 -2.38 -3.47
N TYR A 325 -13.96 -2.82 -2.22
CA TYR A 325 -14.61 -3.99 -1.64
C TYR A 325 -15.50 -3.55 -0.48
N PHE A 326 -16.81 -3.59 -0.72
CA PHE A 326 -17.81 -3.21 0.27
C PHE A 326 -18.57 -4.46 0.72
N VAL A 327 -18.23 -4.97 1.90
CA VAL A 327 -18.90 -6.10 2.56
C VAL A 327 -19.19 -5.69 4.00
N PRO A 328 -20.32 -4.99 4.26
CA PRO A 328 -20.57 -4.35 5.55
C PRO A 328 -20.80 -5.32 6.70
N THR A 329 -21.02 -6.61 6.42
CA THR A 329 -21.50 -7.60 7.37
C THR A 329 -22.91 -7.26 7.90
N THR A 330 -23.48 -8.10 8.76
CA THR A 330 -24.81 -7.83 9.34
C THR A 330 -24.76 -6.58 10.23
N ALA A 331 -23.77 -6.51 11.14
CA ALA A 331 -23.64 -5.38 12.07
C ALA A 331 -23.37 -4.04 11.35
N GLY A 332 -22.47 -4.04 10.35
CA GLY A 332 -22.21 -2.83 9.57
C GLY A 332 -23.40 -2.40 8.73
N ALA A 333 -24.17 -3.33 8.16
CA ALA A 333 -25.38 -3.02 7.42
C ALA A 333 -26.49 -2.45 8.33
N GLU A 334 -26.66 -2.99 9.54
CA GLU A 334 -27.54 -2.45 10.58
C GLU A 334 -27.11 -1.04 11.01
N TYR A 335 -25.81 -0.85 11.26
CA TYR A 335 -25.26 0.46 11.62
C TYR A 335 -25.55 1.52 10.55
N LEU A 336 -25.21 1.27 9.29
CA LEU A 336 -25.47 2.19 8.17
C LEU A 336 -26.98 2.46 7.98
N SER A 337 -27.79 1.42 8.12
CA SER A 337 -29.27 1.55 8.05
C SER A 337 -29.81 2.41 9.18
N ASN A 338 -29.33 2.26 10.40
CA ASN A 338 -29.77 3.04 11.54
C ASN A 338 -29.36 4.51 11.41
N LEU A 339 -28.13 4.79 10.92
CA LEU A 339 -27.72 6.17 10.60
C LEU A 339 -28.68 6.83 9.61
N ALA A 340 -29.00 6.14 8.51
CA ALA A 340 -29.89 6.67 7.49
C ALA A 340 -31.32 6.89 8.03
N LYS A 341 -31.86 5.96 8.81
CA LYS A 341 -33.19 6.10 9.46
C LYS A 341 -33.23 7.29 10.43
N ASN A 342 -32.12 7.58 11.08
CA ASN A 342 -32.02 8.69 12.04
C ASN A 342 -31.70 10.05 11.36
N GLY A 343 -31.73 10.11 10.02
CA GLY A 343 -31.59 11.35 9.26
C GLY A 343 -30.16 11.65 8.76
N THR A 344 -29.16 10.83 9.10
CA THR A 344 -27.82 10.95 8.52
C THR A 344 -27.84 10.59 7.04
N ARG A 345 -27.29 11.44 6.17
CA ARG A 345 -27.16 11.12 4.74
C ARG A 345 -26.03 10.11 4.52
N VAL A 346 -26.36 8.86 4.23
CA VAL A 346 -25.38 7.79 3.96
C VAL A 346 -25.34 7.50 2.48
N ARG A 347 -24.13 7.64 1.87
CA ARG A 347 -23.85 7.29 0.47
C ARG A 347 -22.68 6.32 0.39
N VAL A 348 -22.78 5.32 -0.46
CA VAL A 348 -21.72 4.31 -0.67
C VAL A 348 -21.49 4.16 -2.17
N LEU A 349 -20.22 4.24 -2.59
CA LEU A 349 -19.77 3.88 -3.93
C LEU A 349 -18.87 2.63 -3.83
N THR A 350 -19.21 1.60 -4.60
CA THR A 350 -18.42 0.36 -4.69
C THR A 350 -18.40 -0.16 -6.13
N ASN A 351 -17.65 -1.24 -6.39
CA ASN A 351 -17.62 -1.85 -7.70
C ASN A 351 -18.96 -2.55 -8.05
N SER A 352 -19.42 -2.37 -9.29
CA SER A 352 -20.45 -3.22 -9.88
C SER A 352 -19.93 -4.66 -10.04
N LEU A 353 -20.81 -5.59 -10.36
CA LEU A 353 -20.42 -6.98 -10.64
C LEU A 353 -19.36 -7.09 -11.76
N LEU A 354 -19.50 -6.28 -12.82
CA LEU A 354 -18.61 -6.30 -13.97
C LEU A 354 -17.29 -5.58 -13.71
N ALA A 355 -17.27 -4.61 -12.81
CA ALA A 355 -16.06 -3.88 -12.43
C ALA A 355 -15.26 -4.56 -11.31
N ASN A 356 -15.81 -5.61 -10.69
CA ASN A 356 -15.19 -6.28 -9.55
C ASN A 356 -14.18 -7.32 -10.05
N ASP A 357 -12.94 -7.24 -9.56
CA ASP A 357 -11.87 -8.21 -9.83
C ASP A 357 -12.01 -9.50 -8.99
N VAL A 358 -12.80 -9.45 -7.89
CA VAL A 358 -13.05 -10.55 -6.97
C VAL A 358 -14.57 -10.84 -6.88
N ALA A 359 -15.08 -11.68 -7.75
CA ALA A 359 -16.53 -11.95 -7.88
C ALA A 359 -17.22 -12.36 -6.55
N ILE A 360 -16.51 -13.04 -5.66
CA ILE A 360 -17.03 -13.45 -4.35
C ILE A 360 -17.34 -12.24 -3.46
N VAL A 361 -16.58 -11.15 -3.56
CA VAL A 361 -16.85 -9.92 -2.81
C VAL A 361 -18.20 -9.32 -3.20
N HIS A 362 -18.49 -9.29 -4.51
CA HIS A 362 -19.78 -8.80 -4.99
C HIS A 362 -20.95 -9.70 -4.54
N ALA A 363 -20.75 -11.01 -4.47
CA ALA A 363 -21.77 -11.93 -3.96
C ALA A 363 -22.13 -11.64 -2.49
N PHE A 364 -21.13 -11.34 -1.65
CA PHE A 364 -21.37 -10.92 -0.26
C PHE A 364 -22.03 -9.55 -0.16
N TYR A 365 -21.62 -8.57 -0.96
CA TYR A 365 -22.27 -7.26 -1.04
C TYR A 365 -23.74 -7.37 -1.41
N LYS A 366 -24.07 -8.15 -2.44
CA LYS A 366 -25.43 -8.36 -2.94
C LYS A 366 -26.39 -8.80 -1.83
N LYS A 367 -25.93 -9.55 -0.82
CA LYS A 367 -26.73 -10.00 0.32
C LYS A 367 -27.33 -8.83 1.11
N TYR A 368 -26.60 -7.73 1.23
CA TYR A 368 -27.00 -6.58 2.06
C TYR A 368 -27.62 -5.44 1.25
N ARG A 369 -27.41 -5.43 -0.07
CA ARG A 369 -27.80 -4.32 -0.96
C ARG A 369 -29.26 -3.89 -0.83
N ARG A 370 -30.18 -4.85 -0.87
CA ARG A 370 -31.62 -4.58 -0.78
C ARG A 370 -31.98 -3.92 0.55
N GLY A 371 -31.56 -4.50 1.67
CA GLY A 371 -31.86 -3.98 2.99
C GLY A 371 -31.29 -2.58 3.22
N LEU A 372 -30.09 -2.29 2.74
CA LEU A 372 -29.49 -0.96 2.81
C LEU A 372 -30.35 0.08 2.04
N LEU A 373 -30.79 -0.24 0.81
CA LEU A 373 -31.63 0.63 -0.01
C LEU A 373 -33.02 0.88 0.62
N GLU A 374 -33.66 -0.16 1.13
CA GLU A 374 -34.96 -0.06 1.81
C GLU A 374 -34.90 0.80 3.08
N ASN A 375 -33.72 0.89 3.72
CA ASN A 375 -33.49 1.69 4.90
C ASN A 375 -32.92 3.10 4.61
N GLY A 376 -32.90 3.53 3.33
CA GLY A 376 -32.54 4.91 2.94
C GLY A 376 -31.07 5.15 2.64
N VAL A 377 -30.21 4.13 2.69
CA VAL A 377 -28.80 4.24 2.26
C VAL A 377 -28.76 4.37 0.73
N LYS A 378 -28.03 5.34 0.20
CA LYS A 378 -27.84 5.52 -1.24
C LYS A 378 -26.64 4.74 -1.72
N LEU A 379 -26.84 3.78 -2.62
CA LEU A 379 -25.79 2.93 -3.18
C LEU A 379 -25.52 3.30 -4.64
N TYR A 380 -24.24 3.41 -4.96
CA TYR A 380 -23.74 3.66 -6.30
C TYR A 380 -22.78 2.54 -6.69
N GLU A 381 -22.90 2.07 -7.93
CA GLU A 381 -22.03 1.03 -8.46
C GLU A 381 -21.17 1.58 -9.60
N PHE A 382 -19.85 1.43 -9.47
CA PHE A 382 -18.88 1.91 -10.43
C PHE A 382 -18.99 1.13 -11.75
N LYS A 383 -19.06 1.85 -12.89
CA LYS A 383 -19.13 1.23 -14.21
C LYS A 383 -17.76 0.71 -14.64
N PRO A 384 -17.70 -0.50 -15.26
CA PRO A 384 -16.42 -1.09 -15.69
C PRO A 384 -15.78 -0.39 -16.89
N TYR A 385 -16.56 0.39 -17.60
CA TYR A 385 -16.09 1.08 -18.80
C TYR A 385 -16.32 2.59 -18.66
N ILE A 386 -15.25 3.34 -18.83
CA ILE A 386 -15.26 4.79 -18.94
C ILE A 386 -14.73 5.18 -20.31
N GLU A 387 -15.28 6.24 -20.89
CA GLU A 387 -14.67 6.90 -22.01
C GLU A 387 -13.33 7.47 -21.55
N ARG A 388 -12.26 7.17 -22.28
CA ARG A 388 -10.94 7.71 -21.96
C ARG A 388 -10.48 8.60 -23.11
N GLU A 389 -9.55 9.47 -22.76
CA GLU A 389 -8.81 10.25 -23.75
C GLU A 389 -8.14 9.33 -24.79
N LYS A 390 -7.84 9.91 -25.94
CA LYS A 390 -7.40 9.20 -27.14
C LYS A 390 -6.16 8.30 -26.88
N TYR A 391 -5.26 8.75 -25.99
CA TYR A 391 -4.04 8.05 -25.59
C TYR A 391 -3.72 8.31 -24.12
N THR A 392 -3.25 7.29 -23.40
CA THR A 392 -2.68 7.48 -22.06
C THR A 392 -1.26 8.05 -22.16
N TRP A 393 -0.75 8.59 -21.06
CA TRP A 393 0.64 9.04 -20.99
C TRP A 393 1.62 7.90 -21.35
N TYR A 394 1.32 6.67 -20.95
CA TYR A 394 2.11 5.48 -21.23
C TYR A 394 2.17 5.18 -22.76
N GLU A 395 1.01 5.21 -23.43
CA GLU A 395 0.94 5.01 -24.88
C GLU A 395 1.73 6.07 -25.64
N VAL A 396 1.66 7.32 -25.21
CA VAL A 396 2.42 8.41 -25.83
C VAL A 396 3.92 8.28 -25.53
N ALA A 397 4.29 7.82 -24.34
CA ALA A 397 5.69 7.70 -23.94
C ALA A 397 6.40 6.49 -24.55
N THR A 398 5.70 5.38 -24.73
CA THR A 398 6.29 4.11 -25.19
C THR A 398 5.98 3.77 -26.65
N GLY A 399 5.01 4.44 -27.27
CA GLY A 399 4.48 4.06 -28.59
C GLY A 399 3.63 2.77 -28.57
N HIS A 400 3.50 2.11 -27.42
CA HIS A 400 2.65 0.93 -27.27
C HIS A 400 1.19 1.34 -27.13
N VAL A 401 0.36 0.96 -28.11
CA VAL A 401 -1.08 1.26 -28.08
C VAL A 401 -1.80 0.23 -27.23
N ILE A 402 -2.44 0.68 -26.17
CA ILE A 402 -3.31 -0.18 -25.34
C ILE A 402 -4.56 -0.56 -26.18
N PRO A 403 -4.90 -1.86 -26.33
CA PRO A 403 -5.89 -2.32 -27.32
C PRO A 403 -7.31 -1.79 -27.18
N ALA A 404 -7.71 -1.22 -26.05
CA ALA A 404 -9.07 -0.74 -25.81
C ALA A 404 -9.29 0.67 -26.38
N LYS A 405 -9.33 0.82 -27.69
CA LYS A 405 -9.65 2.12 -28.34
C LYS A 405 -11.05 2.61 -27.94
N GLY A 406 -11.12 3.74 -27.26
CA GLY A 406 -12.35 4.44 -26.90
C GLY A 406 -13.04 3.97 -25.62
N ARG A 407 -12.64 2.86 -24.99
CA ARG A 407 -13.14 2.40 -23.70
C ARG A 407 -12.02 1.74 -22.91
N SER A 408 -11.76 2.20 -21.70
CA SER A 408 -10.87 1.53 -20.76
C SER A 408 -11.71 0.62 -19.86
N SER A 409 -11.25 -0.62 -19.64
CA SER A 409 -11.78 -1.43 -18.55
C SER A 409 -11.25 -0.85 -17.26
N SER A 410 -12.08 -0.12 -16.54
CA SER A 410 -11.71 0.51 -15.27
C SER A 410 -12.37 -0.19 -14.10
N ARG A 411 -11.63 -0.25 -12.99
CA ARG A 411 -12.09 -0.82 -11.72
C ARG A 411 -11.81 0.18 -10.62
N LEU A 412 -12.79 0.38 -9.75
CA LEU A 412 -12.57 1.19 -8.56
C LEU A 412 -11.62 0.47 -7.62
N HIS A 413 -10.56 1.14 -7.17
CA HIS A 413 -9.68 0.66 -6.11
C HIS A 413 -9.51 1.69 -4.99
N ALA A 414 -10.02 2.91 -5.14
CA ALA A 414 -10.00 3.94 -4.13
C ALA A 414 -10.73 3.53 -2.83
N LYS A 415 -10.17 3.93 -1.71
CA LYS A 415 -10.75 3.79 -0.39
C LYS A 415 -10.66 5.13 0.32
N PHE A 416 -11.77 5.83 0.36
CA PHE A 416 -11.85 7.04 1.17
C PHE A 416 -13.21 7.15 1.86
N PHE A 417 -13.24 7.80 3.00
CA PHE A 417 -14.43 8.03 3.80
C PHE A 417 -14.49 9.50 4.18
N ASP A 418 -15.66 10.11 4.05
CA ASP A 418 -15.94 11.44 4.58
C ASP A 418 -17.04 11.32 5.64
N ILE A 419 -16.72 11.71 6.86
CA ILE A 419 -17.65 11.76 7.98
C ILE A 419 -17.70 13.21 8.48
N ASP A 420 -18.78 13.91 8.14
CA ASP A 420 -19.03 15.30 8.57
C ASP A 420 -17.87 16.28 8.27
N GLY A 421 -17.18 16.08 7.14
CA GLY A 421 -16.04 16.88 6.67
C GLY A 421 -14.68 16.43 7.20
N LYS A 422 -14.62 15.35 7.96
CA LYS A 422 -13.35 14.66 8.26
C LYS A 422 -13.13 13.57 7.23
N VAL A 423 -11.99 13.61 6.55
CA VAL A 423 -11.70 12.73 5.42
C VAL A 423 -10.61 11.74 5.79
N PHE A 424 -10.85 10.46 5.54
CA PHE A 424 -9.85 9.39 5.55
C PHE A 424 -9.53 9.00 4.11
N VAL A 425 -8.24 8.92 3.77
CA VAL A 425 -7.75 8.36 2.50
C VAL A 425 -6.69 7.31 2.81
N GLY A 426 -6.79 6.14 2.17
CA GLY A 426 -5.80 5.10 2.43
C GLY A 426 -6.06 3.79 1.70
N SER A 427 -5.60 2.70 2.28
CA SER A 427 -5.68 1.36 1.70
C SER A 427 -6.72 0.44 2.35
N PHE A 428 -7.45 0.92 3.36
CA PHE A 428 -8.43 0.14 4.12
C PHE A 428 -9.74 -0.04 3.34
N ASN A 429 -10.15 -1.29 3.06
CA ASN A 429 -11.46 -1.62 2.51
C ASN A 429 -12.52 -1.79 3.59
N PHE A 430 -13.77 -1.49 3.26
CA PHE A 430 -14.91 -1.77 4.15
C PHE A 430 -15.35 -3.23 4.03
N ASP A 431 -14.50 -4.16 4.49
CA ASP A 431 -14.72 -5.60 4.46
C ASP A 431 -14.19 -6.31 5.73
N PRO A 432 -14.64 -7.56 6.00
CA PRO A 432 -14.25 -8.29 7.22
C PRO A 432 -12.76 -8.65 7.31
N ARG A 433 -12.01 -8.65 6.20
CA ARG A 433 -10.57 -8.95 6.20
C ARG A 433 -9.75 -7.74 6.62
N SER A 434 -10.24 -6.57 6.25
CA SER A 434 -9.63 -5.30 6.63
C SER A 434 -9.95 -4.95 8.08
N ALA A 435 -11.14 -5.31 8.57
CA ALA A 435 -11.54 -5.16 9.97
C ALA A 435 -11.25 -6.45 10.74
N PRO A 436 -10.44 -6.46 11.81
CA PRO A 436 -10.32 -7.64 12.65
C PRO A 436 -11.64 -7.92 13.34
N VAL A 437 -11.96 -9.19 13.44
CA VAL A 437 -13.20 -9.73 13.98
C VAL A 437 -13.37 -9.29 15.44
N SER A 438 -14.02 -8.17 15.66
CA SER A 438 -14.64 -7.87 16.94
C SER A 438 -15.87 -7.00 16.73
N TYR A 439 -16.98 -7.65 16.39
CA TYR A 439 -18.32 -7.04 16.34
C TYR A 439 -18.78 -6.46 17.69
N THR A 440 -18.03 -6.67 18.76
CA THR A 440 -18.33 -6.20 20.11
C THR A 440 -18.26 -4.68 20.23
N TYR A 441 -17.52 -3.97 19.38
CA TYR A 441 -17.36 -2.51 19.46
C TYR A 441 -18.53 -1.72 18.88
N LEU A 442 -19.31 -2.29 17.96
CA LEU A 442 -20.51 -1.62 17.46
C LEU A 442 -21.72 -1.75 18.45
N ARG A 443 -21.64 -2.63 19.45
CA ARG A 443 -22.66 -2.80 20.50
C ARG A 443 -22.39 -2.01 21.79
N ALA A 444 -21.20 -1.50 21.99
CA ALA A 444 -20.79 -0.89 23.26
C ALA A 444 -21.16 0.58 23.41
N HIS A 445 -22.02 1.15 22.54
CA HIS A 445 -22.51 2.50 22.62
C HIS A 445 -24.04 2.56 22.37
N GLU A 446 -24.80 1.73 23.07
CA GLU A 446 -26.20 2.01 23.42
C GLU A 446 -26.28 2.68 24.77
#